data_759d88ddd4c6f5cc7101f93338c426f3
#
_entry.id   759d88ddd4c6f5cc7101f93338c426f3
#
_cell.length_a   1.000
_cell.length_b   1.000
_cell.length_c   1.000
_cell.angle_alpha   90.00
_cell.angle_beta   90.00
_cell.angle_gamma   90.00
#
_symmetry.space_group_name_H-M   'P 1'
#
loop_
_entity.id
_entity.type
_entity.pdbx_description
1 polymer ?
#
loop_
_entity_poly.entity_id
_entity_poly.type
_entity_poly.pdbx_seq_one_letter_code
_entity_poly.pdbx_strand_id
1 'polypeptide(L)'
;FFDFGSPASYLAYTQMDGVAKRTGAEIVWRPMLLGGVFKATGNASPAMVPAKGKWMNADLARFARRYGVDFNRNPFFPVNTLVMMRGAAAFEGTPQFRPYVDAMFRAMWVDGKNMNDLPTAAGVLKAAGFDPADFMAKAESQGAKDRLKATTEEAVARGVFGAPTTFVGDHMFFGQDRLDFVE
;
A
#
# COMPACT_ATOMS: atom_id res chain seq x y z
N PHE A 1 -2.20 2.91 7.75
CA PHE A 1 -2.19 3.67 6.49
C PHE A 1 -1.18 3.07 5.51
N PHE A 2 -1.59 2.86 4.27
CA PHE A 2 -0.77 2.21 3.25
C PHE A 2 -1.03 2.77 1.84
N ASP A 3 -0.06 2.54 0.93
CA ASP A 3 -0.17 2.77 -0.51
C ASP A 3 0.53 1.61 -1.25
N PHE A 4 -0.05 1.12 -2.33
CA PHE A 4 0.54 0.04 -3.15
C PHE A 4 1.91 0.40 -3.75
N GLY A 5 2.21 1.68 -3.91
CA GLY A 5 3.52 2.17 -4.38
C GLY A 5 4.63 2.02 -3.34
N SER A 6 4.32 1.63 -2.09
CA SER A 6 5.31 1.43 -1.05
C SER A 6 5.65 -0.06 -0.89
N PRO A 7 6.88 -0.50 -1.21
CA PRO A 7 7.33 -1.87 -0.95
C PRO A 7 7.36 -2.21 0.55
N ALA A 8 7.63 -1.21 1.39
CA ALA A 8 7.57 -1.35 2.84
C ALA A 8 6.12 -1.60 3.32
N SER A 9 5.11 -0.97 2.67
CA SER A 9 3.70 -1.27 2.95
C SER A 9 3.35 -2.73 2.60
N TYR A 10 3.87 -3.26 1.48
CA TYR A 10 3.69 -4.66 1.14
C TYR A 10 4.26 -5.57 2.23
N LEU A 11 5.51 -5.35 2.65
CA LEU A 11 6.14 -6.17 3.69
C LEU A 11 5.38 -6.09 5.02
N ALA A 12 4.96 -4.91 5.46
CA ALA A 12 4.13 -4.78 6.65
C ALA A 12 2.80 -5.52 6.49
N TYR A 13 2.13 -5.35 5.36
CA TYR A 13 0.86 -6.02 5.05
C TYR A 13 0.95 -7.53 5.25
N THR A 14 2.03 -8.16 4.78
CA THR A 14 2.22 -9.62 4.92
C THR A 14 2.33 -10.11 6.37
N GLN A 15 2.65 -9.22 7.31
CA GLN A 15 2.87 -9.56 8.73
C GLN A 15 1.68 -9.21 9.63
N MET A 16 0.84 -8.25 9.22
CA MET A 16 -0.18 -7.67 10.10
C MET A 16 -1.21 -8.68 10.60
N ASP A 17 -1.63 -9.66 9.78
CA ASP A 17 -2.55 -10.70 10.23
C ASP A 17 -1.93 -11.56 11.36
N GLY A 18 -0.61 -11.78 11.29
CA GLY A 18 0.15 -12.45 12.36
C GLY A 18 0.18 -11.62 13.66
N VAL A 19 0.42 -10.31 13.52
CA VAL A 19 0.38 -9.37 14.65
C VAL A 19 -1.00 -9.39 15.30
N ALA A 20 -2.06 -9.21 14.52
CA ALA A 20 -3.43 -9.24 15.00
C ALA A 20 -3.78 -10.55 15.74
N LYS A 21 -3.34 -11.68 15.18
CA LYS A 21 -3.57 -13.00 15.80
C LYS A 21 -2.86 -13.13 17.16
N ARG A 22 -1.65 -12.60 17.31
CA ARG A 22 -0.88 -12.69 18.56
C ARG A 22 -1.40 -11.74 19.64
N THR A 23 -1.87 -10.56 19.22
CA THR A 23 -2.30 -9.51 20.15
C THR A 23 -3.80 -9.51 20.42
N GLY A 24 -4.61 -10.17 19.58
CA GLY A 24 -6.07 -10.10 19.61
C GLY A 24 -6.62 -8.76 19.09
N ALA A 25 -5.79 -7.93 18.48
CA ALA A 25 -6.20 -6.62 17.97
C ALA A 25 -6.94 -6.75 16.62
N GLU A 26 -7.86 -5.82 16.37
CA GLU A 26 -8.48 -5.64 15.07
C GLU A 26 -7.65 -4.72 14.19
N ILE A 27 -7.49 -5.06 12.90
CA ILE A 27 -6.78 -4.24 11.94
C ILE A 27 -7.77 -3.38 11.15
N VAL A 28 -7.65 -2.08 11.25
CA VAL A 28 -8.35 -1.12 10.40
C VAL A 28 -7.43 -0.66 9.27
N TRP A 29 -7.67 -1.15 8.08
CA TRP A 29 -6.92 -0.79 6.89
C TRP A 29 -7.33 0.58 6.37
N ARG A 30 -6.36 1.48 6.16
CA ARG A 30 -6.60 2.86 5.73
C ARG A 30 -5.83 3.15 4.44
N PRO A 31 -6.46 3.01 3.26
CA PRO A 31 -5.86 3.40 1.99
C PRO A 31 -5.60 4.91 1.96
N MET A 32 -4.37 5.34 1.65
CA MET A 32 -4.03 6.75 1.47
C MET A 32 -3.20 6.94 0.20
N LEU A 33 -3.21 8.14 -0.38
CA LEU A 33 -2.37 8.45 -1.53
C LEU A 33 -1.01 8.98 -1.05
N LEU A 34 0.04 8.16 -1.15
CA LEU A 34 1.38 8.49 -0.66
C LEU A 34 1.95 9.76 -1.35
N GLY A 35 1.70 9.92 -2.65
CA GLY A 35 2.07 11.14 -3.37
C GLY A 35 1.38 12.40 -2.81
N GLY A 36 0.14 12.27 -2.34
CA GLY A 36 -0.58 13.35 -1.64
C GLY A 36 0.05 13.69 -0.30
N VAL A 37 0.42 12.67 0.48
CA VAL A 37 1.14 12.85 1.76
C VAL A 37 2.48 13.55 1.52
N PHE A 38 3.28 13.11 0.55
CA PHE A 38 4.55 13.76 0.23
C PHE A 38 4.37 15.22 -0.14
N LYS A 39 3.37 15.54 -0.97
CA LYS A 39 3.08 16.93 -1.35
C LYS A 39 2.69 17.79 -0.14
N ALA A 40 1.90 17.27 0.77
CA ALA A 40 1.41 18.00 1.95
C ALA A 40 2.48 18.21 3.01
N THR A 41 3.41 17.26 3.17
CA THR A 41 4.43 17.27 4.23
C THR A 41 5.80 17.80 3.77
N GLY A 42 5.98 18.03 2.47
CA GLY A 42 7.30 18.37 1.91
C GLY A 42 8.28 17.20 1.89
N ASN A 43 7.82 15.96 2.20
CA ASN A 43 8.64 14.77 2.12
C ASN A 43 8.75 14.26 0.67
N ALA A 44 9.67 13.34 0.42
CA ALA A 44 9.88 12.72 -0.88
C ALA A 44 10.27 11.24 -0.72
N SER A 45 10.10 10.47 -1.81
CA SER A 45 10.55 9.09 -1.84
C SER A 45 12.06 9.00 -1.57
N PRO A 46 12.51 8.10 -0.68
CA PRO A 46 13.93 7.82 -0.49
C PRO A 46 14.65 7.42 -1.78
N ALA A 47 13.94 6.87 -2.77
CA ALA A 47 14.48 6.52 -4.07
C ALA A 47 14.97 7.72 -4.89
N MET A 48 14.56 8.95 -4.55
CA MET A 48 15.06 10.19 -5.18
C MET A 48 16.53 10.44 -4.87
N VAL A 49 17.07 9.86 -3.82
CA VAL A 49 18.51 9.87 -3.48
C VAL A 49 19.10 8.51 -3.85
N PRO A 50 19.94 8.40 -4.89
CA PRO A 50 20.40 7.10 -5.40
C PRO A 50 21.02 6.17 -4.35
N ALA A 51 21.83 6.71 -3.44
CA ALA A 51 22.43 5.95 -2.36
C ALA A 51 21.39 5.38 -1.38
N LYS A 52 20.36 6.18 -1.02
CA LYS A 52 19.25 5.73 -0.17
C LYS A 52 18.43 4.65 -0.87
N GLY A 53 18.10 4.85 -2.16
CA GLY A 53 17.35 3.89 -2.96
C GLY A 53 18.07 2.53 -3.05
N LYS A 54 19.38 2.54 -3.30
CA LYS A 54 20.21 1.33 -3.34
C LYS A 54 20.21 0.60 -1.99
N TRP A 55 20.43 1.34 -0.89
CA TRP A 55 20.43 0.76 0.45
C TRP A 55 19.06 0.18 0.80
N MET A 56 17.99 0.95 0.56
CA MET A 56 16.61 0.53 0.86
C MET A 56 16.23 -0.75 0.12
N ASN A 57 16.59 -0.89 -1.17
CA ASN A 57 16.31 -2.11 -1.92
C ASN A 57 16.97 -3.35 -1.29
N ALA A 58 18.23 -3.21 -0.84
CA ALA A 58 18.93 -4.30 -0.15
C ALA A 58 18.28 -4.62 1.21
N ASP A 59 17.81 -3.61 1.91
CA ASP A 59 17.21 -3.76 3.23
C ASP A 59 15.80 -4.40 3.14
N LEU A 60 14.97 -3.95 2.23
CA LEU A 60 13.67 -4.58 1.94
C LEU A 60 13.81 -6.07 1.60
N ALA A 61 14.85 -6.44 0.82
CA ALA A 61 15.13 -7.84 0.52
C ALA A 61 15.56 -8.64 1.78
N ARG A 62 16.24 -8.01 2.75
CA ARG A 62 16.55 -8.64 4.05
C ARG A 62 15.28 -8.90 4.85
N PHE A 63 14.38 -7.89 4.91
CA PHE A 63 13.10 -8.03 5.59
C PHE A 63 12.20 -9.07 4.93
N ALA A 64 12.13 -9.13 3.61
CA ALA A 64 11.37 -10.17 2.91
C ALA A 64 11.85 -11.58 3.29
N ARG A 65 13.18 -11.81 3.33
CA ARG A 65 13.75 -13.09 3.82
C ARG A 65 13.43 -13.36 5.29
N ARG A 66 13.54 -12.34 6.15
CA ARG A 66 13.19 -12.46 7.58
C ARG A 66 11.72 -12.84 7.78
N TYR A 67 10.84 -12.26 6.98
CA TYR A 67 9.39 -12.49 7.03
C TYR A 67 8.94 -13.76 6.29
N GLY A 68 9.85 -14.40 5.52
CA GLY A 68 9.55 -15.61 4.76
C GLY A 68 8.58 -15.37 3.61
N VAL A 69 8.65 -14.20 2.97
CA VAL A 69 7.72 -13.81 1.90
C VAL A 69 8.44 -13.53 0.59
N ASP A 70 7.75 -13.80 -0.52
CA ASP A 70 8.24 -13.45 -1.85
C ASP A 70 8.27 -11.92 -2.00
N PHE A 71 9.36 -11.41 -2.56
CA PHE A 71 9.51 -9.99 -2.84
C PHE A 71 10.43 -9.78 -4.04
N ASN A 72 9.93 -9.04 -5.03
CA ASN A 72 10.70 -8.61 -6.19
C ASN A 72 10.58 -7.10 -6.34
N ARG A 73 11.71 -6.44 -6.59
CA ARG A 73 11.69 -5.05 -6.97
C ARG A 73 10.94 -4.88 -8.29
N ASN A 74 9.92 -4.04 -8.30
CA ASN A 74 9.19 -3.74 -9.53
C ASN A 74 10.10 -2.96 -10.50
N PRO A 75 10.39 -3.48 -11.73
CA PRO A 75 11.26 -2.82 -12.70
C PRO A 75 10.64 -1.54 -13.29
N PHE A 76 9.33 -1.37 -13.15
CA PHE A 76 8.58 -0.21 -13.63
C PHE A 76 8.38 0.87 -12.56
N PHE A 77 8.97 0.69 -11.38
CA PHE A 77 8.89 1.69 -10.31
C PHE A 77 9.59 3.00 -10.71
N PRO A 78 9.00 4.19 -10.45
CA PRO A 78 7.74 4.41 -9.73
C PRO A 78 6.49 4.18 -10.60
N VAL A 79 5.46 3.57 -10.01
CA VAL A 79 4.14 3.36 -10.61
C VAL A 79 3.18 4.41 -10.05
N ASN A 80 2.32 4.97 -10.90
CA ASN A 80 1.23 5.84 -10.45
C ASN A 80 0.11 4.98 -9.83
N THR A 81 -0.05 5.07 -8.53
CA THR A 81 -0.99 4.25 -7.77
C THR A 81 -2.39 4.87 -7.61
N LEU A 82 -2.65 6.05 -8.16
CA LEU A 82 -3.88 6.80 -7.90
C LEU A 82 -5.15 5.96 -8.16
N VAL A 83 -5.24 5.31 -9.32
CA VAL A 83 -6.42 4.51 -9.68
C VAL A 83 -6.52 3.27 -8.81
N MET A 84 -5.39 2.61 -8.53
CA MET A 84 -5.35 1.46 -7.61
C MET A 84 -5.79 1.85 -6.19
N MET A 85 -5.32 2.99 -5.68
CA MET A 85 -5.70 3.46 -4.35
C MET A 85 -7.16 3.91 -4.27
N ARG A 86 -7.72 4.48 -5.35
CA ARG A 86 -9.18 4.73 -5.46
C ARG A 86 -9.97 3.42 -5.44
N GLY A 87 -9.48 2.37 -6.09
CA GLY A 87 -10.05 1.03 -6.00
C GLY A 87 -10.04 0.50 -4.57
N ALA A 88 -8.94 0.63 -3.84
CA ALA A 88 -8.87 0.25 -2.43
C ALA A 88 -9.91 1.03 -1.58
N ALA A 89 -10.03 2.34 -1.80
CA ALA A 89 -11.02 3.17 -1.13
C ALA A 89 -12.46 2.81 -1.52
N ALA A 90 -12.70 2.38 -2.77
CA ALA A 90 -14.02 1.94 -3.22
C ALA A 90 -14.46 0.61 -2.58
N PHE A 91 -13.51 -0.28 -2.32
CA PHE A 91 -13.78 -1.60 -1.70
C PHE A 91 -13.67 -1.59 -0.16
N GLU A 92 -13.21 -0.51 0.45
CA GLU A 92 -13.08 -0.41 1.91
C GLU A 92 -14.41 -0.77 2.61
N GLY A 93 -14.34 -1.67 3.61
CA GLY A 93 -15.52 -2.16 4.33
C GLY A 93 -16.35 -3.20 3.57
N THR A 94 -15.91 -3.69 2.40
CA THR A 94 -16.59 -4.74 1.63
C THR A 94 -15.80 -6.06 1.65
N PRO A 95 -16.45 -7.21 1.37
CA PRO A 95 -15.74 -8.49 1.24
C PRO A 95 -14.69 -8.52 0.12
N GLN A 96 -14.78 -7.64 -0.88
CA GLN A 96 -13.83 -7.53 -1.98
C GLN A 96 -12.52 -6.83 -1.60
N PHE A 97 -12.46 -6.14 -0.48
CA PHE A 97 -11.29 -5.34 -0.09
C PHE A 97 -10.02 -6.18 0.01
N ARG A 98 -10.03 -7.24 0.82
CA ARG A 98 -8.83 -8.08 1.01
C ARG A 98 -8.36 -8.76 -0.26
N PRO A 99 -9.23 -9.46 -1.03
CA PRO A 99 -8.83 -10.04 -2.32
C PRO A 99 -8.24 -9.01 -3.30
N TYR A 100 -8.78 -7.79 -3.31
CA TYR A 100 -8.25 -6.71 -4.13
C TYR A 100 -6.85 -6.27 -3.67
N VAL A 101 -6.68 -6.02 -2.38
CA VAL A 101 -5.39 -5.58 -1.81
C VAL A 101 -4.32 -6.64 -2.03
N ASP A 102 -4.64 -7.92 -1.83
CA ASP A 102 -3.74 -9.05 -2.11
C ASP A 102 -3.28 -9.05 -3.57
N ALA A 103 -4.22 -8.92 -4.50
CA ALA A 103 -3.91 -8.91 -5.94
C ALA A 103 -3.01 -7.73 -6.34
N MET A 104 -3.29 -6.53 -5.83
CA MET A 104 -2.51 -5.34 -6.15
C MET A 104 -1.10 -5.40 -5.56
N PHE A 105 -0.94 -5.78 -4.30
CA PHE A 105 0.38 -5.94 -3.70
C PHE A 105 1.19 -7.04 -4.38
N ARG A 106 0.58 -8.18 -4.70
CA ARG A 106 1.22 -9.25 -5.44
C ARG A 106 1.69 -8.79 -6.82
N ALA A 107 0.82 -8.13 -7.59
CA ALA A 107 1.15 -7.61 -8.91
C ALA A 107 2.33 -6.64 -8.85
N MET A 108 2.35 -5.76 -7.83
CA MET A 108 3.40 -4.75 -7.66
C MET A 108 4.72 -5.34 -7.18
N TRP A 109 4.71 -6.19 -6.15
CA TRP A 109 5.92 -6.51 -5.38
C TRP A 109 6.32 -7.98 -5.39
N VAL A 110 5.55 -8.85 -6.04
CA VAL A 110 5.91 -10.25 -6.29
C VAL A 110 6.10 -10.48 -7.78
N ASP A 111 5.08 -10.15 -8.57
CA ASP A 111 5.08 -10.44 -10.01
C ASP A 111 5.75 -9.32 -10.84
N GLY A 112 6.03 -8.15 -10.26
CA GLY A 112 6.72 -7.03 -10.90
C GLY A 112 5.99 -6.49 -12.14
N LYS A 113 4.65 -6.43 -12.10
CA LYS A 113 3.83 -6.01 -13.24
C LYS A 113 3.91 -4.50 -13.47
N ASN A 114 3.81 -4.09 -14.75
CA ASN A 114 3.66 -2.68 -15.10
C ASN A 114 2.22 -2.23 -14.90
N MET A 115 1.89 -1.78 -13.70
CA MET A 115 0.54 -1.34 -13.36
C MET A 115 0.19 0.05 -13.93
N ASN A 116 1.13 0.73 -14.64
CA ASN A 116 0.82 1.90 -15.48
C ASN A 116 0.23 1.50 -16.83
N ASP A 117 0.41 0.25 -17.25
CA ASP A 117 -0.12 -0.28 -18.52
C ASP A 117 -1.55 -0.80 -18.29
N LEU A 118 -2.52 -0.16 -18.96
CA LEU A 118 -3.93 -0.51 -18.78
C LEU A 118 -4.27 -1.97 -19.10
N PRO A 119 -3.79 -2.57 -20.22
CA PRO A 119 -3.98 -3.99 -20.49
C PRO A 119 -3.45 -4.90 -19.38
N THR A 120 -2.25 -4.62 -18.86
CA THR A 120 -1.66 -5.37 -17.75
C THR A 120 -2.50 -5.26 -16.48
N ALA A 121 -2.92 -4.05 -16.11
CA ALA A 121 -3.76 -3.81 -14.95
C ALA A 121 -5.12 -4.52 -15.07
N ALA A 122 -5.75 -4.46 -16.25
CA ALA A 122 -7.00 -5.19 -16.54
C ALA A 122 -6.81 -6.72 -16.43
N GLY A 123 -5.68 -7.24 -16.90
CA GLY A 123 -5.33 -8.66 -16.75
C GLY A 123 -5.20 -9.09 -15.29
N VAL A 124 -4.55 -8.29 -14.46
CA VAL A 124 -4.41 -8.53 -13.01
C VAL A 124 -5.79 -8.53 -12.34
N LEU A 125 -6.64 -7.55 -12.65
CA LEU A 125 -8.00 -7.47 -12.11
C LEU A 125 -8.82 -8.71 -12.47
N LYS A 126 -8.82 -9.12 -13.76
CA LYS A 126 -9.54 -10.32 -14.22
C LYS A 126 -9.05 -11.59 -13.53
N ALA A 127 -7.73 -11.75 -13.39
CA ALA A 127 -7.13 -12.90 -12.72
C ALA A 127 -7.54 -12.98 -11.23
N ALA A 128 -7.79 -11.82 -10.61
CA ALA A 128 -8.28 -11.71 -9.24
C ALA A 128 -9.81 -11.78 -9.10
N GLY A 129 -10.54 -12.02 -10.19
CA GLY A 129 -12.00 -12.16 -10.18
C GLY A 129 -12.77 -10.84 -10.25
N PHE A 130 -12.11 -9.74 -10.64
CA PHE A 130 -12.77 -8.44 -10.81
C PHE A 130 -13.03 -8.15 -12.28
N ASP A 131 -14.23 -7.64 -12.60
CA ASP A 131 -14.49 -7.07 -13.91
C ASP A 131 -13.79 -5.70 -14.02
N PRO A 132 -12.92 -5.48 -15.05
CA PRO A 132 -12.17 -4.23 -15.15
C PRO A 132 -13.06 -3.01 -15.43
N ALA A 133 -14.20 -3.16 -16.13
CA ALA A 133 -15.08 -2.04 -16.41
C ALA A 133 -15.84 -1.63 -15.13
N ASP A 134 -16.36 -2.60 -14.39
CA ASP A 134 -16.99 -2.35 -13.07
C ASP A 134 -15.99 -1.76 -12.08
N PHE A 135 -14.77 -2.28 -12.04
CA PHE A 135 -13.69 -1.71 -11.24
C PHE A 135 -13.44 -0.24 -11.58
N MET A 136 -13.28 0.09 -12.87
CA MET A 136 -13.04 1.48 -13.29
C MET A 136 -14.20 2.40 -12.91
N ALA A 137 -15.45 1.94 -13.10
CA ALA A 137 -16.62 2.71 -12.68
C ALA A 137 -16.60 3.02 -11.17
N LYS A 138 -16.23 2.03 -10.35
CA LYS A 138 -16.10 2.21 -8.89
C LYS A 138 -14.93 3.14 -8.52
N ALA A 139 -13.73 2.92 -9.09
CA ALA A 139 -12.54 3.71 -8.80
C ALA A 139 -12.67 5.18 -9.24
N GLU A 140 -13.43 5.45 -10.32
CA GLU A 140 -13.69 6.80 -10.83
C GLU A 140 -14.94 7.45 -10.20
N SER A 141 -15.69 6.72 -9.37
CA SER A 141 -16.83 7.29 -8.66
C SER A 141 -16.41 8.45 -7.74
N GLN A 142 -17.31 9.42 -7.56
CA GLN A 142 -17.04 10.54 -6.65
C GLN A 142 -16.81 10.05 -5.23
N GLY A 143 -17.58 9.05 -4.77
CA GLY A 143 -17.43 8.47 -3.43
C GLY A 143 -16.04 7.87 -3.18
N ALA A 144 -15.44 7.16 -4.16
CA ALA A 144 -14.09 6.61 -4.03
C ALA A 144 -13.02 7.73 -3.98
N LYS A 145 -13.18 8.76 -4.82
CA LYS A 145 -12.29 9.93 -4.85
C LYS A 145 -12.32 10.69 -3.53
N ASP A 146 -13.51 10.96 -3.02
CA ASP A 146 -13.69 11.70 -1.77
C ASP A 146 -13.16 10.91 -0.58
N ARG A 147 -13.40 9.60 -0.55
CA ARG A 147 -12.92 8.71 0.53
C ARG A 147 -11.40 8.65 0.55
N LEU A 148 -10.75 8.44 -0.61
CA LEU A 148 -9.29 8.42 -0.68
C LEU A 148 -8.69 9.77 -0.28
N LYS A 149 -9.33 10.88 -0.70
CA LYS A 149 -8.93 12.23 -0.31
C LYS A 149 -9.02 12.40 1.20
N ALA A 150 -10.18 12.10 1.79
CA ALA A 150 -10.43 12.25 3.23
C ALA A 150 -9.44 11.41 4.06
N THR A 151 -9.20 10.15 3.67
CA THR A 151 -8.23 9.28 4.38
C THR A 151 -6.79 9.81 4.25
N THR A 152 -6.43 10.39 3.10
CA THR A 152 -5.11 11.01 2.90
C THR A 152 -4.96 12.27 3.76
N GLU A 153 -5.99 13.11 3.84
CA GLU A 153 -6.03 14.30 4.69
C GLU A 153 -5.99 13.93 6.18
N GLU A 154 -6.72 12.89 6.59
CA GLU A 154 -6.65 12.31 7.94
C GLU A 154 -5.22 11.86 8.28
N ALA A 155 -4.57 11.13 7.37
CA ALA A 155 -3.20 10.70 7.58
C ALA A 155 -2.26 11.88 7.82
N VAL A 156 -2.34 12.92 6.98
CA VAL A 156 -1.54 14.14 7.14
C VAL A 156 -1.84 14.84 8.46
N ALA A 157 -3.11 15.01 8.83
CA ALA A 157 -3.53 15.65 10.07
C ALA A 157 -3.02 14.90 11.32
N ARG A 158 -2.86 13.57 11.23
CA ARG A 158 -2.29 12.72 12.28
C ARG A 158 -0.75 12.67 12.27
N GLY A 159 -0.10 13.44 11.40
CA GLY A 159 1.36 13.51 11.34
C GLY A 159 2.02 12.44 10.47
N VAL A 160 1.27 11.69 9.65
CA VAL A 160 1.83 10.71 8.71
C VAL A 160 2.65 11.42 7.64
N PHE A 161 3.86 10.95 7.40
CA PHE A 161 4.80 11.48 6.41
C PHE A 161 5.27 10.44 5.40
N GLY A 162 4.82 9.19 5.52
CA GLY A 162 5.22 8.08 4.65
C GLY A 162 4.37 6.83 4.87
N ALA A 163 4.70 5.73 4.17
CA ALA A 163 3.99 4.46 4.22
C ALA A 163 4.97 3.28 4.35
N PRO A 164 4.63 2.24 5.14
CA PRO A 164 3.44 2.12 5.97
C PRO A 164 3.51 2.98 7.23
N THR A 165 2.37 3.40 7.74
CA THR A 165 2.26 3.98 9.08
C THR A 165 1.14 3.28 9.84
N THR A 166 1.46 2.78 11.03
CA THR A 166 0.54 2.09 11.93
C THR A 166 0.27 2.95 13.16
N PHE A 167 -0.96 2.97 13.61
CA PHE A 167 -1.35 3.58 14.88
C PHE A 167 -1.88 2.53 15.84
N VAL A 168 -1.46 2.60 17.08
CA VAL A 168 -2.05 1.86 18.22
C VAL A 168 -2.48 2.92 19.24
N GLY A 169 -3.79 3.16 19.33
CA GLY A 169 -4.30 4.37 19.98
C GLY A 169 -3.73 5.63 19.32
N ASP A 170 -3.06 6.48 20.10
CA ASP A 170 -2.44 7.71 19.62
C ASP A 170 -0.95 7.54 19.23
N HIS A 171 -0.38 6.35 19.46
CA HIS A 171 1.03 6.09 19.15
C HIS A 171 1.21 5.75 17.68
N MET A 172 2.13 6.46 17.01
CA MET A 172 2.46 6.30 15.61
C MET A 172 3.75 5.49 15.43
N PHE A 173 3.71 4.47 14.55
CA PHE A 173 4.84 3.65 14.17
C PHE A 173 5.01 3.70 12.64
N PHE A 174 6.18 4.14 12.18
CA PHE A 174 6.48 4.26 10.75
C PHE A 174 7.44 3.16 10.31
N GLY A 175 7.08 2.47 9.23
CA GLY A 175 7.91 1.45 8.58
C GLY A 175 7.50 0.01 8.90
N GLN A 176 7.91 -0.92 8.03
CA GLN A 176 7.73 -2.36 8.22
C GLN A 176 8.62 -2.93 9.32
N ASP A 177 9.65 -2.19 9.71
CA ASP A 177 10.67 -2.59 10.67
C ASP A 177 10.34 -2.18 12.12
N ARG A 178 9.13 -1.68 12.35
CA ARG A 178 8.64 -1.27 13.68
C ARG A 178 7.50 -2.15 14.20
N LEU A 179 7.19 -3.26 13.51
CA LEU A 179 6.08 -4.13 13.90
C LEU A 179 6.28 -4.78 15.28
N ASP A 180 7.53 -5.01 15.69
CA ASP A 180 7.85 -5.49 17.04
C ASP A 180 7.42 -4.50 18.15
N PHE A 181 7.31 -3.21 17.84
CA PHE A 181 6.80 -2.19 18.76
C PHE A 181 5.27 -2.01 18.66
N VAL A 182 4.66 -2.48 17.58
CA VAL A 182 3.21 -2.44 17.37
C VAL A 182 2.50 -3.51 18.20
N GLU A 183 3.18 -4.65 18.47
CA GLU A 183 2.73 -5.72 19.36
C GLU A 183 2.78 -5.30 20.82
#